data_31de34622acd2837e958fc45fa2a7c6f
#
_entry.id   31de34622acd2837e958fc45fa2a7c6f
#
_cell.length_a   1.000
_cell.length_b   1.000
_cell.length_c   1.000
_cell.angle_alpha   90.00
_cell.angle_beta   90.00
_cell.angle_gamma   90.00
#
_symmetry.space_group_name_H-M   'P 1'
#
loop_
_entity.id
_entity.type
_entity.pdbx_description
1 polymer ?
#
loop_
_entity_poly.entity_id
_entity_poly.type
_entity_poly.pdbx_seq_one_letter_code
_entity_poly.pdbx_strand_id
1 'polypeptide(L)'
;MNVVLNVVMVCLLRCGVAGVAIATISSQLLSAVLTTRKIRTLTGAFRLNFRDIRFHWSKAKRIIRLGLPSGFQSAIFNLAALPIQSSINSLGTVIVNGHSAFQNIDSYAFLGMAGFAQGAMTFSGQNYGAKKYNRLNRVLGSVLLCQFVVGLSLGALILLNGRFLLGLFLPDSPEAVTAGIAGMQITMTTCFLGGFQDSVSNMLRGTNRSMLPLVTTVIGNCGLRIAWVLVVFRWAQASLNTLDAYRVLIMAYPTTWLFTAAVNIGIYFVVLHRLPHTSVC
;
A
#
# COMPACT_ATOMS: atom_id res chain seq x y z
N MET A 1 16.64 -1.01 14.92
CA MET A 1 16.54 -0.38 16.25
C MET A 1 15.15 -0.53 16.89
N ASN A 2 14.07 -0.18 16.21
CA ASN A 2 12.70 -0.33 16.75
C ASN A 2 12.42 -1.76 17.28
N VAL A 3 12.72 -2.80 16.48
CA VAL A 3 12.54 -4.20 16.89
C VAL A 3 13.33 -4.54 18.16
N VAL A 4 14.59 -4.13 18.22
CA VAL A 4 15.45 -4.37 19.42
C VAL A 4 14.87 -3.69 20.65
N LEU A 5 14.47 -2.42 20.52
CA LEU A 5 13.84 -1.68 21.63
C LEU A 5 12.50 -2.31 22.03
N ASN A 6 11.68 -2.79 21.09
CA ASN A 6 10.44 -3.49 21.41
C ASN A 6 10.71 -4.76 22.23
N VAL A 7 11.67 -5.58 21.80
CA VAL A 7 12.05 -6.80 22.54
C VAL A 7 12.53 -6.44 23.95
N VAL A 8 13.39 -5.45 24.10
CA VAL A 8 13.91 -5.01 25.41
C VAL A 8 12.78 -4.48 26.29
N MET A 9 11.93 -3.58 25.77
CA MET A 9 10.87 -2.95 26.57
C MET A 9 9.74 -3.92 26.93
N VAL A 10 9.40 -4.84 26.03
CA VAL A 10 8.28 -5.76 26.26
C VAL A 10 8.72 -7.04 26.97
N CYS A 11 9.81 -7.68 26.50
CA CYS A 11 10.24 -8.97 27.03
C CYS A 11 11.12 -8.84 28.29
N LEU A 12 12.06 -7.89 28.32
CA LEU A 12 12.98 -7.73 29.46
C LEU A 12 12.38 -6.84 30.54
N LEU A 13 11.87 -5.66 30.17
CA LEU A 13 11.35 -4.67 31.13
C LEU A 13 9.86 -4.84 31.41
N ARG A 14 9.16 -5.74 30.71
CA ARG A 14 7.72 -6.05 30.87
C ARG A 14 6.81 -4.81 30.89
N CYS A 15 7.17 -3.76 30.14
CA CYS A 15 6.41 -2.51 30.09
C CYS A 15 5.11 -2.61 29.28
N GLY A 16 4.75 -3.79 28.75
CA GLY A 16 3.53 -4.00 27.97
C GLY A 16 3.36 -3.02 26.81
N VAL A 17 2.14 -2.52 26.62
CA VAL A 17 1.79 -1.59 25.52
C VAL A 17 2.58 -0.27 25.60
N ALA A 18 2.82 0.25 26.80
CA ALA A 18 3.62 1.46 27.00
C ALA A 18 5.05 1.28 26.50
N GLY A 19 5.64 0.09 26.70
CA GLY A 19 6.98 -0.23 26.18
C GLY A 19 7.06 -0.16 24.65
N VAL A 20 6.05 -0.67 23.95
CA VAL A 20 5.96 -0.59 22.48
C VAL A 20 5.88 0.87 22.00
N ALA A 21 5.09 1.70 22.67
CA ALA A 21 4.96 3.12 22.34
C ALA A 21 6.28 3.87 22.55
N ILE A 22 6.96 3.66 23.68
CA ILE A 22 8.26 4.29 23.99
C ILE A 22 9.31 3.82 22.96
N ALA A 23 9.38 2.53 22.63
CA ALA A 23 10.32 2.00 21.65
C ALA A 23 10.10 2.61 20.26
N THR A 24 8.84 2.79 19.86
CA THR A 24 8.47 3.40 18.58
C THR A 24 8.86 4.87 18.53
N ILE A 25 8.50 5.66 19.54
CA ILE A 25 8.84 7.09 19.59
C ILE A 25 10.36 7.29 19.63
N SER A 26 11.08 6.52 20.43
CA SER A 26 12.53 6.61 20.56
C SER A 26 13.25 6.30 19.25
N SER A 27 12.80 5.26 18.52
CA SER A 27 13.39 4.91 17.21
C SER A 27 13.07 5.95 16.13
N GLN A 28 11.87 6.54 16.13
CA GLN A 28 11.51 7.63 15.23
C GLN A 28 12.34 8.90 15.51
N LEU A 29 12.50 9.24 16.79
CA LEU A 29 13.31 10.38 17.20
C LEU A 29 14.77 10.22 16.76
N LEU A 30 15.35 9.04 16.99
CA LEU A 30 16.73 8.76 16.54
C LEU A 30 16.85 8.85 15.01
N SER A 31 15.90 8.28 14.29
CA SER A 31 15.86 8.38 12.82
C SER A 31 15.81 9.84 12.35
N ALA A 32 14.97 10.66 12.98
CA ALA A 32 14.87 12.09 12.67
C ALA A 32 16.19 12.83 12.94
N VAL A 33 16.83 12.57 14.08
CA VAL A 33 18.12 13.18 14.44
C VAL A 33 19.22 12.78 13.45
N LEU A 34 19.34 11.48 13.12
CA LEU A 34 20.36 10.99 12.19
C LEU A 34 20.14 11.54 10.79
N THR A 35 18.90 11.56 10.30
CA THR A 35 18.54 12.11 8.99
C THR A 35 18.86 13.61 8.95
N THR A 36 18.48 14.37 9.96
CA THR A 36 18.76 15.81 10.06
C THR A 36 20.27 16.07 10.08
N ARG A 37 21.03 15.30 10.87
CA ARG A 37 22.50 15.38 10.86
C ARG A 37 23.07 15.13 9.47
N LYS A 38 22.61 14.07 8.79
CA LYS A 38 23.08 13.74 7.43
C LYS A 38 22.77 14.85 6.44
N ILE A 39 21.56 15.40 6.45
CA ILE A 39 21.18 16.50 5.53
C ILE A 39 22.02 17.76 5.80
N ARG A 40 22.39 18.04 7.04
CA ARG A 40 23.29 19.17 7.38
C ARG A 40 24.70 19.00 6.87
N THR A 41 25.19 17.78 6.71
CA THR A 41 26.55 17.50 6.19
C THR A 41 26.59 17.44 4.67
N LEU A 42 25.45 17.46 3.98
CA LEU A 42 25.41 17.52 2.52
C LEU A 42 25.94 18.87 2.01
N THR A 43 26.46 18.85 0.78
CA THR A 43 26.96 20.04 0.07
C THR A 43 25.95 20.49 -0.99
N GLY A 44 25.95 21.76 -1.36
CA GLY A 44 25.10 22.32 -2.41
C GLY A 44 23.65 22.58 -1.97
N ALA A 45 22.73 22.50 -2.93
CA ALA A 45 21.31 22.88 -2.74
C ALA A 45 20.51 22.01 -1.75
N PHE A 46 21.05 20.87 -1.36
CA PHE A 46 20.40 19.93 -0.42
C PHE A 46 20.85 20.12 1.03
N ARG A 47 21.78 21.05 1.30
CA ARG A 47 22.23 21.31 2.67
C ARG A 47 21.15 22.03 3.47
N LEU A 48 20.79 21.46 4.61
CA LEU A 48 19.88 22.09 5.56
C LEU A 48 20.64 23.09 6.44
N ASN A 49 20.29 24.38 6.31
CA ASN A 49 20.74 25.42 7.21
C ASN A 49 19.53 25.98 7.97
N PHE A 50 19.49 25.82 9.28
CA PHE A 50 18.37 26.27 10.10
C PHE A 50 18.15 27.78 10.07
N ARG A 51 19.20 28.58 9.80
CA ARG A 51 19.11 30.05 9.71
C ARG A 51 18.38 30.51 8.45
N ASP A 52 18.33 29.66 7.40
CA ASP A 52 17.74 30.01 6.11
C ASP A 52 16.28 29.48 6.01
N ILE A 53 15.77 28.84 7.07
CA ILE A 53 14.39 28.34 7.09
C ILE A 53 13.45 29.54 7.17
N ARG A 54 12.77 29.81 6.04
CA ARG A 54 11.73 30.83 5.94
C ARG A 54 10.45 30.24 5.40
N PHE A 55 9.33 30.71 5.92
CA PHE A 55 8.03 30.30 5.40
C PHE A 55 7.75 31.03 4.08
N HIS A 56 7.59 30.26 2.99
CA HIS A 56 7.25 30.78 1.67
C HIS A 56 5.87 30.28 1.27
N TRP A 57 4.87 31.16 1.30
CA TRP A 57 3.46 30.81 1.03
C TRP A 57 3.28 30.12 -0.34
N SER A 58 3.95 30.58 -1.38
CA SER A 58 3.89 29.98 -2.72
C SER A 58 4.34 28.52 -2.75
N LYS A 59 5.42 28.18 -2.01
CA LYS A 59 5.92 26.82 -1.88
C LYS A 59 5.01 25.97 -0.98
N ALA A 60 4.56 26.54 0.15
CA ALA A 60 3.61 25.89 1.05
C ALA A 60 2.30 25.54 0.33
N LYS A 61 1.72 26.46 -0.45
CA LYS A 61 0.53 26.24 -1.28
C LYS A 61 0.74 25.06 -2.27
N ARG A 62 1.94 24.95 -2.87
CA ARG A 62 2.25 23.84 -3.78
C ARG A 62 2.31 22.51 -3.03
N ILE A 63 2.95 22.49 -1.85
CA ILE A 63 3.04 21.29 -1.00
C ILE A 63 1.64 20.84 -0.58
N ILE A 64 0.80 21.77 -0.10
CA ILE A 64 -0.59 21.49 0.30
C ILE A 64 -1.40 20.97 -0.89
N ARG A 65 -1.28 21.60 -2.06
CA ARG A 65 -1.99 21.17 -3.28
C ARG A 65 -1.65 19.76 -3.73
N LEU A 66 -0.45 19.28 -3.44
CA LEU A 66 -0.02 17.92 -3.78
C LEU A 66 -0.24 16.94 -2.63
N GLY A 67 0.04 17.36 -1.41
CA GLY A 67 -0.04 16.52 -0.22
C GLY A 67 -1.46 16.25 0.24
N LEU A 68 -2.32 17.27 0.20
CA LEU A 68 -3.71 17.13 0.67
C LEU A 68 -4.49 16.06 -0.10
N PRO A 69 -4.50 16.02 -1.45
CA PRO A 69 -5.15 14.94 -2.18
C PRO A 69 -4.56 13.56 -1.87
N SER A 70 -3.25 13.47 -1.68
CA SER A 70 -2.59 12.19 -1.32
C SER A 70 -2.98 11.74 0.08
N GLY A 71 -3.13 12.66 1.04
CA GLY A 71 -3.65 12.39 2.38
C GLY A 71 -5.10 11.92 2.36
N PHE A 72 -5.97 12.61 1.62
CA PHE A 72 -7.36 12.18 1.42
C PHE A 72 -7.45 10.81 0.75
N GLN A 73 -6.61 10.53 -0.25
CA GLN A 73 -6.58 9.22 -0.89
C GLN A 73 -6.26 8.10 0.12
N SER A 74 -5.28 8.31 0.99
CA SER A 74 -4.93 7.33 2.03
C SER A 74 -6.07 7.14 3.04
N ALA A 75 -6.73 8.22 3.46
CA ALA A 75 -7.89 8.15 4.34
C ALA A 75 -9.06 7.38 3.70
N ILE A 76 -9.41 7.70 2.46
CA ILE A 76 -10.48 7.01 1.71
C ILE A 76 -10.15 5.55 1.47
N PHE A 77 -8.88 5.21 1.21
CA PHE A 77 -8.45 3.83 1.06
C PHE A 77 -8.70 3.01 2.34
N ASN A 78 -8.39 3.59 3.51
CA ASN A 78 -8.67 2.96 4.81
C ASN A 78 -10.18 2.86 5.08
N LEU A 79 -10.96 3.91 4.77
CA LEU A 79 -12.42 3.87 4.90
C LEU A 79 -13.06 2.81 3.99
N ALA A 80 -12.52 2.60 2.79
CA ALA A 80 -12.99 1.57 1.86
C ALA A 80 -12.80 0.13 2.36
N ALA A 81 -11.97 -0.09 3.37
CA ALA A 81 -11.81 -1.38 4.02
C ALA A 81 -12.94 -1.69 5.02
N LEU A 82 -13.60 -0.67 5.58
CA LEU A 82 -14.63 -0.84 6.62
C LEU A 82 -15.84 -1.69 6.18
N PRO A 83 -16.45 -1.51 4.99
CA PRO A 83 -17.55 -2.36 4.54
C PRO A 83 -17.14 -3.83 4.44
N ILE A 84 -15.93 -4.13 3.97
CA ILE A 84 -15.42 -5.50 3.91
C ILE A 84 -15.23 -6.06 5.31
N GLN A 85 -14.60 -5.30 6.22
CA GLN A 85 -14.40 -5.74 7.59
C GLN A 85 -15.74 -5.99 8.32
N SER A 86 -16.73 -5.12 8.13
CA SER A 86 -18.07 -5.32 8.67
C SER A 86 -18.71 -6.60 8.14
N SER A 87 -18.55 -6.88 6.86
CA SER A 87 -19.04 -8.11 6.24
C SER A 87 -18.33 -9.35 6.76
N ILE A 88 -17.02 -9.29 6.99
CA ILE A 88 -16.25 -10.39 7.61
C ILE A 88 -16.77 -10.67 9.02
N ASN A 89 -17.02 -9.62 9.79
CA ASN A 89 -17.54 -9.75 11.15
C ASN A 89 -18.92 -10.46 11.18
N SER A 90 -19.73 -10.31 10.14
CA SER A 90 -21.04 -11.00 10.03
C SER A 90 -20.93 -12.50 9.72
N LEU A 91 -19.77 -13.00 9.30
CA LEU A 91 -19.54 -14.41 8.97
C LEU A 91 -19.12 -15.28 10.16
N GLY A 92 -18.98 -14.69 11.34
CA GLY A 92 -18.67 -15.39 12.58
C GLY A 92 -17.19 -15.39 12.98
N THR A 93 -16.92 -15.76 14.22
CA THR A 93 -15.62 -15.61 14.88
C THR A 93 -14.50 -16.42 14.23
N VAL A 94 -14.80 -17.60 13.69
CA VAL A 94 -13.82 -18.45 12.99
C VAL A 94 -13.24 -17.73 11.77
N ILE A 95 -14.12 -17.14 10.95
CA ILE A 95 -13.71 -16.37 9.76
C ILE A 95 -12.94 -15.10 10.17
N VAL A 96 -13.43 -14.39 11.19
CA VAL A 96 -12.76 -13.17 11.71
C VAL A 96 -11.35 -13.47 12.18
N ASN A 97 -11.15 -14.54 12.96
CA ASN A 97 -9.83 -14.91 13.47
C ASN A 97 -8.89 -15.32 12.33
N GLY A 98 -9.38 -16.17 11.40
CA GLY A 98 -8.60 -16.58 10.23
C GLY A 98 -8.21 -15.40 9.33
N HIS A 99 -9.14 -14.48 9.10
CA HIS A 99 -8.88 -13.27 8.32
C HIS A 99 -7.89 -12.33 9.00
N SER A 100 -8.01 -12.15 10.32
CA SER A 100 -7.10 -11.27 11.07
C SER A 100 -5.66 -11.80 11.07
N ALA A 101 -5.47 -13.10 11.26
CA ALA A 101 -4.16 -13.74 11.16
C ALA A 101 -3.59 -13.62 9.74
N PHE A 102 -4.40 -13.88 8.73
CA PHE A 102 -4.03 -13.70 7.33
C PHE A 102 -3.63 -12.26 7.01
N GLN A 103 -4.40 -11.25 7.44
CA GLN A 103 -4.06 -9.83 7.21
C GLN A 103 -2.71 -9.41 7.78
N ASN A 104 -2.31 -9.97 8.94
CA ASN A 104 -0.99 -9.71 9.48
C ASN A 104 0.11 -10.21 8.54
N ILE A 105 -0.04 -11.42 7.99
CA ILE A 105 0.93 -11.98 7.05
C ILE A 105 0.92 -11.21 5.72
N ASP A 106 -0.26 -10.89 5.19
CA ASP A 106 -0.48 -10.12 3.96
C ASP A 106 0.24 -8.76 4.00
N SER A 107 0.20 -8.09 5.15
CA SER A 107 0.84 -6.78 5.34
C SER A 107 2.35 -6.79 5.06
N TYR A 108 3.05 -7.89 5.34
CA TYR A 108 4.48 -8.03 5.06
C TYR A 108 4.77 -8.10 3.55
N ALA A 109 3.92 -8.79 2.78
CA ALA A 109 4.06 -8.83 1.33
C ALA A 109 3.89 -7.43 0.72
N PHE A 110 2.84 -6.71 1.13
CA PHE A 110 2.62 -5.34 0.67
C PHE A 110 3.71 -4.35 1.10
N LEU A 111 4.27 -4.51 2.30
CA LEU A 111 5.41 -3.71 2.77
C LEU A 111 6.64 -3.90 1.86
N GLY A 112 6.91 -5.14 1.45
CA GLY A 112 7.99 -5.43 0.49
C GLY A 112 7.77 -4.75 -0.86
N MET A 113 6.53 -4.74 -1.37
CA MET A 113 6.18 -4.11 -2.64
C MET A 113 6.12 -2.57 -2.56
N ALA A 114 5.81 -1.99 -1.40
CA ALA A 114 5.71 -0.55 -1.21
C ALA A 114 7.01 0.19 -1.54
N GLY A 115 8.16 -0.45 -1.33
CA GLY A 115 9.47 0.12 -1.69
C GLY A 115 9.58 0.42 -3.19
N PHE A 116 9.10 -0.47 -4.06
CA PHE A 116 9.09 -0.26 -5.51
C PHE A 116 8.12 0.85 -5.93
N ALA A 117 6.97 0.93 -5.28
CA ALA A 117 6.00 2.00 -5.53
C ALA A 117 6.57 3.38 -5.14
N GLN A 118 7.31 3.49 -4.04
CA GLN A 118 8.01 4.72 -3.66
C GLN A 118 9.16 5.04 -4.63
N GLY A 119 9.89 4.02 -5.09
CA GLY A 119 10.88 4.15 -6.15
C GLY A 119 10.27 4.73 -7.44
N ALA A 120 9.10 4.20 -7.84
CA ALA A 120 8.35 4.70 -9.00
C ALA A 120 8.02 6.18 -8.90
N MET A 121 7.57 6.65 -7.73
CA MET A 121 7.30 8.07 -7.47
C MET A 121 8.57 8.92 -7.60
N THR A 122 9.68 8.46 -7.02
CA THR A 122 10.94 9.18 -7.01
C THR A 122 11.52 9.30 -8.43
N PHE A 123 11.64 8.17 -9.15
CA PHE A 123 12.19 8.16 -10.51
C PHE A 123 11.31 8.91 -11.51
N SER A 124 9.98 8.79 -11.39
CA SER A 124 9.08 9.55 -12.26
C SER A 124 9.18 11.06 -11.97
N GLY A 125 9.24 11.47 -10.71
CA GLY A 125 9.43 12.87 -10.33
C GLY A 125 10.75 13.46 -10.83
N GLN A 126 11.85 12.72 -10.71
CA GLN A 126 13.16 13.15 -11.21
C GLN A 126 13.19 13.31 -12.75
N ASN A 127 12.66 12.29 -13.46
CA ASN A 127 12.63 12.34 -14.93
C ASN A 127 11.67 13.41 -15.44
N TYR A 128 10.53 13.61 -14.78
CA TYR A 128 9.58 14.67 -15.09
C TYR A 128 10.17 16.05 -14.85
N GLY A 129 10.84 16.26 -13.71
CA GLY A 129 11.54 17.52 -13.39
C GLY A 129 12.68 17.83 -14.35
N ALA A 130 13.40 16.80 -14.82
CA ALA A 130 14.46 16.93 -15.82
C ALA A 130 13.92 17.01 -17.26
N LYS A 131 12.61 17.03 -17.47
CA LYS A 131 11.93 17.03 -18.80
C LYS A 131 12.31 15.83 -19.69
N LYS A 132 12.77 14.71 -19.11
CA LYS A 132 13.14 13.47 -19.83
C LYS A 132 11.96 12.53 -19.93
N TYR A 133 10.88 12.96 -20.59
CA TYR A 133 9.60 12.25 -20.63
C TYR A 133 9.68 10.86 -21.28
N ASN A 134 10.55 10.66 -22.27
CA ASN A 134 10.77 9.36 -22.92
C ASN A 134 11.25 8.26 -21.96
N ARG A 135 11.87 8.64 -20.82
CA ARG A 135 12.30 7.67 -19.79
C ARG A 135 11.17 7.20 -18.90
N LEU A 136 10.07 7.94 -18.82
CA LEU A 136 8.93 7.60 -17.96
C LEU A 136 8.32 6.25 -18.34
N ASN A 137 8.23 5.91 -19.64
CA ASN A 137 7.75 4.61 -20.09
C ASN A 137 8.66 3.46 -19.65
N ARG A 138 9.98 3.67 -19.67
CA ARG A 138 10.93 2.67 -19.17
C ARG A 138 10.79 2.48 -17.66
N VAL A 139 10.60 3.57 -16.91
CA VAL A 139 10.34 3.50 -15.47
C VAL A 139 9.07 2.71 -15.21
N LEU A 140 7.98 2.98 -15.92
CA LEU A 140 6.73 2.22 -15.80
C LEU A 140 6.95 0.72 -16.04
N GLY A 141 7.53 0.35 -17.17
CA GLY A 141 7.77 -1.06 -17.52
C GLY A 141 8.65 -1.77 -16.49
N SER A 142 9.74 -1.12 -16.05
CA SER A 142 10.64 -1.70 -15.03
C SER A 142 9.95 -1.90 -13.69
N VAL A 143 9.15 -0.93 -13.25
CA VAL A 143 8.44 -1.02 -11.95
C VAL A 143 7.35 -2.08 -12.01
N LEU A 144 6.57 -2.16 -13.10
CA LEU A 144 5.54 -3.19 -13.25
C LEU A 144 6.18 -4.58 -13.28
N LEU A 145 7.30 -4.76 -13.99
CA LEU A 145 8.05 -6.01 -13.99
C LEU A 145 8.55 -6.38 -12.58
N CYS A 146 9.14 -5.44 -11.86
CA CYS A 146 9.59 -5.66 -10.48
C CYS A 146 8.43 -6.04 -9.56
N GLN A 147 7.30 -5.33 -9.64
CA GLN A 147 6.10 -5.64 -8.86
C GLN A 147 5.54 -7.03 -9.18
N PHE A 148 5.55 -7.41 -10.47
CA PHE A 148 5.11 -8.74 -10.89
C PHE A 148 6.00 -9.83 -10.31
N VAL A 149 7.33 -9.72 -10.52
CA VAL A 149 8.29 -10.72 -10.05
C VAL A 149 8.29 -10.81 -8.52
N VAL A 150 8.37 -9.68 -7.83
CA VAL A 150 8.41 -9.66 -6.36
C VAL A 150 7.06 -10.08 -5.77
N GLY A 151 5.94 -9.62 -6.33
CA GLY A 151 4.61 -10.02 -5.88
C GLY A 151 4.38 -11.52 -6.03
N LEU A 152 4.72 -12.11 -7.19
CA LEU A 152 4.64 -13.56 -7.39
C LEU A 152 5.57 -14.33 -6.46
N SER A 153 6.82 -13.88 -6.29
CA SER A 153 7.81 -14.57 -5.44
C SER A 153 7.38 -14.55 -3.98
N LEU A 154 6.99 -13.40 -3.44
CA LEU A 154 6.50 -13.26 -2.07
C LEU A 154 5.17 -13.99 -1.88
N GLY A 155 4.24 -13.85 -2.83
CA GLY A 155 2.97 -14.55 -2.81
C GLY A 155 3.15 -16.06 -2.79
N ALA A 156 4.01 -16.61 -3.66
CA ALA A 156 4.31 -18.04 -3.68
C ALA A 156 4.98 -18.51 -2.38
N LEU A 157 5.97 -17.76 -1.87
CA LEU A 157 6.65 -18.08 -0.61
C LEU A 157 5.66 -18.14 0.57
N ILE A 158 4.76 -17.17 0.67
CA ILE A 158 3.74 -17.10 1.71
C ILE A 158 2.72 -18.23 1.55
N LEU A 159 2.27 -18.51 0.33
CA LEU A 159 1.30 -19.60 0.07
C LEU A 159 1.87 -20.97 0.38
N LEU A 160 3.12 -21.26 -0.02
CA LEU A 160 3.77 -22.54 0.24
C LEU A 160 3.92 -22.79 1.76
N ASN A 161 4.11 -21.73 2.54
CA ASN A 161 4.26 -21.83 3.99
C ASN A 161 2.97 -21.43 4.75
N GLY A 162 1.85 -21.22 4.06
CA GLY A 162 0.65 -20.60 4.60
C GLY A 162 0.07 -21.32 5.82
N ARG A 163 0.02 -22.65 5.80
CA ARG A 163 -0.43 -23.45 6.97
C ARG A 163 0.47 -23.28 8.18
N PHE A 164 1.77 -23.30 7.98
CA PHE A 164 2.74 -23.11 9.06
C PHE A 164 2.65 -21.69 9.64
N LEU A 165 2.63 -20.67 8.77
CA LEU A 165 2.54 -19.27 9.19
C LEU A 165 1.24 -18.98 9.96
N LEU A 166 0.10 -19.44 9.45
CA LEU A 166 -1.19 -19.25 10.11
C LEU A 166 -1.28 -20.06 11.41
N GLY A 167 -0.70 -21.26 11.46
CA GLY A 167 -0.65 -22.09 12.65
C GLY A 167 0.12 -21.45 13.82
N LEU A 168 1.10 -20.58 13.54
CA LEU A 168 1.78 -19.79 14.58
C LEU A 168 0.86 -18.76 15.24
N PHE A 169 -0.12 -18.22 14.50
CA PHE A 169 -1.09 -17.26 15.03
C PHE A 169 -2.33 -17.93 15.64
N LEU A 170 -2.68 -19.14 15.16
CA LEU A 170 -3.93 -19.84 15.47
C LEU A 170 -3.67 -21.32 15.81
N PRO A 171 -2.88 -21.64 16.85
CA PRO A 171 -2.50 -23.02 17.18
C PRO A 171 -3.70 -23.92 17.52
N ASP A 172 -4.72 -23.33 18.15
CA ASP A 172 -5.87 -24.07 18.69
C ASP A 172 -7.13 -24.06 17.79
N SER A 173 -7.02 -23.51 16.56
CA SER A 173 -8.20 -23.31 15.69
C SER A 173 -7.94 -23.71 14.25
N PRO A 174 -7.93 -25.02 13.91
CA PRO A 174 -7.67 -25.48 12.54
C PRO A 174 -8.70 -25.00 11.52
N GLU A 175 -9.94 -24.75 11.94
CA GLU A 175 -10.99 -24.18 11.10
C GLU A 175 -10.67 -22.71 10.71
N ALA A 176 -10.18 -21.92 11.66
CA ALA A 176 -9.75 -20.54 11.40
C ALA A 176 -8.50 -20.51 10.50
N VAL A 177 -7.58 -21.47 10.65
CA VAL A 177 -6.44 -21.63 9.71
C VAL A 177 -6.95 -21.90 8.29
N THR A 178 -7.95 -22.76 8.13
CA THR A 178 -8.56 -23.05 6.81
C THR A 178 -9.19 -21.79 6.19
N ALA A 179 -9.90 -21.01 7.00
CA ALA A 179 -10.46 -19.72 6.57
C ALA A 179 -9.36 -18.73 6.16
N GLY A 180 -8.30 -18.61 6.94
CA GLY A 180 -7.15 -17.77 6.61
C GLY A 180 -6.47 -18.17 5.31
N ILE A 181 -6.30 -19.49 5.05
CA ILE A 181 -5.75 -20.01 3.79
C ILE A 181 -6.64 -19.62 2.61
N ALA A 182 -7.97 -19.73 2.75
CA ALA A 182 -8.90 -19.39 1.68
C ALA A 182 -8.76 -17.91 1.24
N GLY A 183 -8.62 -16.99 2.20
CA GLY A 183 -8.32 -15.58 1.91
C GLY A 183 -6.94 -15.39 1.30
N MET A 184 -5.93 -16.02 1.88
CA MET A 184 -4.53 -15.94 1.43
C MET A 184 -4.36 -16.43 -0.01
N GLN A 185 -5.03 -17.50 -0.41
CA GLN A 185 -4.97 -18.01 -1.78
C GLN A 185 -5.40 -16.96 -2.81
N ILE A 186 -6.46 -16.22 -2.54
CA ILE A 186 -6.99 -15.21 -3.46
C ILE A 186 -6.07 -14.00 -3.53
N THR A 187 -5.66 -13.46 -2.38
CA THR A 187 -4.88 -12.21 -2.34
C THR A 187 -3.43 -12.42 -2.73
N MET A 188 -2.77 -13.51 -2.28
CA MET A 188 -1.36 -13.73 -2.57
C MET A 188 -1.10 -14.10 -4.04
N THR A 189 -2.01 -14.81 -4.70
CA THR A 189 -1.89 -15.07 -6.16
C THR A 189 -2.06 -13.80 -6.99
N THR A 190 -2.69 -12.77 -6.45
CA THR A 190 -3.05 -11.54 -7.18
C THR A 190 -2.41 -10.28 -6.58
N CYS A 191 -1.55 -10.38 -5.56
CA CYS A 191 -0.98 -9.25 -4.85
C CYS A 191 -0.19 -8.29 -5.76
N PHE A 192 0.42 -8.79 -6.85
CA PHE A 192 1.08 -7.96 -7.85
C PHE A 192 0.13 -6.93 -8.50
N LEU A 193 -1.17 -7.21 -8.61
CA LEU A 193 -2.17 -6.25 -9.10
C LEU A 193 -2.30 -5.05 -8.18
N GLY A 194 -2.28 -5.30 -6.85
CA GLY A 194 -2.22 -4.24 -5.84
C GLY A 194 -0.95 -3.41 -5.97
N GLY A 195 0.19 -4.07 -6.20
CA GLY A 195 1.47 -3.42 -6.50
C GLY A 195 1.43 -2.55 -7.76
N PHE A 196 0.77 -3.02 -8.83
CA PHE A 196 0.58 -2.25 -10.06
C PHE A 196 -0.23 -0.99 -9.80
N GLN A 197 -1.40 -1.14 -9.14
CA GLN A 197 -2.25 -0.02 -8.78
C GLN A 197 -1.49 1.04 -7.99
N ASP A 198 -0.73 0.63 -6.96
CA ASP A 198 -0.01 1.55 -6.09
C ASP A 198 1.17 2.22 -6.83
N SER A 199 1.91 1.47 -7.63
CA SER A 199 3.04 2.00 -8.40
C SER A 199 2.61 3.04 -9.43
N VAL A 200 1.55 2.77 -10.19
CA VAL A 200 1.05 3.73 -11.20
C VAL A 200 0.45 4.97 -10.54
N SER A 201 -0.25 4.80 -9.41
CA SER A 201 -0.73 5.93 -8.60
C SER A 201 0.44 6.81 -8.14
N ASN A 202 1.51 6.20 -7.65
CA ASN A 202 2.72 6.91 -7.22
C ASN A 202 3.45 7.59 -8.38
N MET A 203 3.50 6.98 -9.56
CA MET A 203 4.03 7.62 -10.77
C MET A 203 3.25 8.88 -11.16
N LEU A 204 1.92 8.82 -11.14
CA LEU A 204 1.06 9.97 -11.39
C LEU A 204 1.31 11.10 -10.39
N ARG A 205 1.51 10.76 -9.10
CA ARG A 205 1.91 11.75 -8.07
C ARG A 205 3.28 12.35 -8.39
N GLY A 206 4.25 11.53 -8.79
CA GLY A 206 5.59 11.98 -9.19
C GLY A 206 5.56 12.96 -10.37
N THR A 207 4.61 12.82 -11.29
CA THR A 207 4.38 13.76 -12.40
C THR A 207 3.53 14.98 -12.03
N ASN A 208 3.38 15.28 -10.74
CA ASN A 208 2.63 16.44 -10.23
C ASN A 208 1.11 16.34 -10.46
N ARG A 209 0.54 15.14 -10.55
CA ARG A 209 -0.86 14.86 -10.85
C ARG A 209 -1.56 14.06 -9.73
N SER A 210 -1.45 14.54 -8.48
CA SER A 210 -1.99 13.82 -7.30
C SER A 210 -3.51 13.69 -7.26
N MET A 211 -4.26 14.55 -7.97
CA MET A 211 -5.73 14.50 -8.02
C MET A 211 -6.24 13.29 -8.81
N LEU A 212 -5.53 12.85 -9.86
CA LEU A 212 -5.98 11.75 -10.70
C LEU A 212 -6.06 10.43 -9.93
N PRO A 213 -4.99 9.98 -9.22
CA PRO A 213 -5.08 8.78 -8.40
C PRO A 213 -6.05 8.90 -7.20
N LEU A 214 -6.33 10.10 -6.69
CA LEU A 214 -7.39 10.30 -5.71
C LEU A 214 -8.76 9.90 -6.28
N VAL A 215 -9.14 10.45 -7.43
CA VAL A 215 -10.44 10.17 -8.07
C VAL A 215 -10.58 8.68 -8.42
N THR A 216 -9.54 8.08 -9.00
CA THR A 216 -9.56 6.65 -9.36
C THR A 216 -9.65 5.74 -8.13
N THR A 217 -9.02 6.12 -7.01
CA THR A 217 -9.13 5.37 -5.75
C THR A 217 -10.55 5.48 -5.15
N VAL A 218 -11.17 6.66 -5.20
CA VAL A 218 -12.55 6.84 -4.71
C VAL A 218 -13.51 5.96 -5.51
N ILE A 219 -13.41 5.98 -6.83
CA ILE A 219 -14.31 5.21 -7.69
C ILE A 219 -13.96 3.71 -7.62
N GLY A 220 -12.71 3.36 -7.83
CA GLY A 220 -12.26 1.97 -7.95
C GLY A 220 -12.23 1.23 -6.62
N ASN A 221 -11.55 1.78 -5.60
CA ASN A 221 -11.43 1.05 -4.33
C ASN A 221 -12.61 1.28 -3.38
N CYS A 222 -13.20 2.48 -3.34
CA CYS A 222 -14.33 2.73 -2.46
C CYS A 222 -15.65 2.35 -3.15
N GLY A 223 -15.96 2.94 -4.30
CA GLY A 223 -17.23 2.73 -5.00
C GLY A 223 -17.47 1.27 -5.38
N LEU A 224 -16.50 0.63 -6.05
CA LEU A 224 -16.63 -0.77 -6.45
C LEU A 224 -16.67 -1.74 -5.26
N ARG A 225 -15.92 -1.47 -4.17
CA ARG A 225 -15.99 -2.33 -2.97
C ARG A 225 -17.34 -2.25 -2.28
N ILE A 226 -17.91 -1.06 -2.16
CA ILE A 226 -19.25 -0.88 -1.60
C ILE A 226 -20.27 -1.60 -2.49
N ALA A 227 -20.22 -1.40 -3.80
CA ALA A 227 -21.11 -2.09 -4.74
C ALA A 227 -20.95 -3.62 -4.66
N TRP A 228 -19.71 -4.12 -4.56
CA TRP A 228 -19.43 -5.54 -4.39
C TRP A 228 -20.07 -6.11 -3.12
N VAL A 229 -19.91 -5.41 -1.99
CA VAL A 229 -20.49 -5.84 -0.71
C VAL A 229 -22.01 -5.82 -0.76
N LEU A 230 -22.62 -4.80 -1.35
CA LEU A 230 -24.08 -4.64 -1.36
C LEU A 230 -24.77 -5.58 -2.34
N VAL A 231 -24.12 -5.97 -3.42
CA VAL A 231 -24.73 -6.80 -4.48
C VAL A 231 -24.17 -8.21 -4.45
N VAL A 232 -22.87 -8.35 -4.71
CA VAL A 232 -22.26 -9.68 -4.92
C VAL A 232 -22.14 -10.46 -3.62
N PHE A 233 -21.68 -9.81 -2.54
CA PHE A 233 -21.54 -10.50 -1.26
C PHE A 233 -22.89 -10.83 -0.62
N ARG A 234 -23.90 -9.97 -0.71
CA ARG A 234 -25.24 -10.30 -0.20
C ARG A 234 -25.85 -11.50 -0.91
N TRP A 235 -25.69 -11.58 -2.23
CA TRP A 235 -26.09 -12.76 -2.99
C TRP A 235 -25.32 -14.00 -2.54
N ALA A 236 -24.01 -13.91 -2.40
CA ALA A 236 -23.17 -15.02 -1.96
C ALA A 236 -23.53 -15.50 -0.55
N GLN A 237 -23.80 -14.57 0.38
CA GLN A 237 -24.22 -14.89 1.75
C GLN A 237 -25.57 -15.61 1.80
N ALA A 238 -26.48 -15.33 0.88
CA ALA A 238 -27.79 -15.99 0.80
C ALA A 238 -27.75 -17.36 0.11
N SER A 239 -26.77 -17.59 -0.78
CA SER A 239 -26.77 -18.74 -1.70
C SER A 239 -25.66 -19.76 -1.43
N LEU A 240 -24.59 -19.36 -0.72
CA LEU A 240 -23.40 -20.17 -0.52
C LEU A 240 -23.15 -20.47 0.97
N ASN A 241 -22.29 -21.45 1.24
CA ASN A 241 -21.80 -21.69 2.59
C ASN A 241 -20.86 -20.53 3.05
N THR A 242 -20.63 -20.43 4.35
CA THR A 242 -19.89 -19.34 4.99
C THR A 242 -18.48 -19.17 4.42
N LEU A 243 -17.78 -20.26 4.12
CA LEU A 243 -16.41 -20.21 3.60
C LEU A 243 -16.37 -19.71 2.14
N ASP A 244 -17.31 -20.14 1.31
CA ASP A 244 -17.38 -19.70 -0.08
C ASP A 244 -17.91 -18.25 -0.18
N ALA A 245 -18.86 -17.86 0.68
CA ALA A 245 -19.27 -16.46 0.81
C ALA A 245 -18.07 -15.56 1.21
N TYR A 246 -17.22 -16.03 2.11
CA TYR A 246 -15.97 -15.34 2.46
C TYR A 246 -15.02 -15.25 1.27
N ARG A 247 -14.81 -16.31 0.48
CA ARG A 247 -14.00 -16.28 -0.74
C ARG A 247 -14.50 -15.23 -1.73
N VAL A 248 -15.81 -15.21 -1.98
CA VAL A 248 -16.45 -14.20 -2.85
C VAL A 248 -16.24 -12.78 -2.31
N LEU A 249 -16.33 -12.59 -1.00
CA LEU A 249 -16.05 -11.30 -0.39
C LEU A 249 -14.60 -10.84 -0.63
N ILE A 250 -13.63 -11.74 -0.44
CA ILE A 250 -12.20 -11.43 -0.64
C ILE A 250 -11.86 -11.16 -2.11
N MET A 251 -12.59 -11.72 -3.07
CA MET A 251 -12.44 -11.41 -4.50
C MET A 251 -12.68 -9.91 -4.83
N ALA A 252 -13.29 -9.15 -3.93
CA ALA A 252 -13.38 -7.70 -4.06
C ALA A 252 -12.00 -7.03 -4.19
N TYR A 253 -10.97 -7.56 -3.54
CA TYR A 253 -9.62 -6.98 -3.58
C TYR A 253 -8.99 -7.08 -4.98
N PRO A 254 -8.80 -8.27 -5.56
CA PRO A 254 -8.20 -8.38 -6.90
C PRO A 254 -9.02 -7.67 -7.98
N THR A 255 -10.34 -7.70 -7.91
CA THR A 255 -11.19 -7.01 -8.90
C THR A 255 -11.02 -5.50 -8.86
N THR A 256 -10.99 -4.91 -7.65
CA THR A 256 -10.77 -3.46 -7.49
C THR A 256 -9.34 -3.06 -7.84
N TRP A 257 -8.32 -3.88 -7.53
CA TRP A 257 -6.94 -3.62 -7.91
C TRP A 257 -6.75 -3.64 -9.42
N LEU A 258 -7.31 -4.66 -10.10
CA LEU A 258 -7.24 -4.77 -11.54
C LEU A 258 -7.90 -3.58 -12.24
N PHE A 259 -9.13 -3.24 -11.82
CA PHE A 259 -9.86 -2.11 -12.38
C PHE A 259 -9.10 -0.80 -12.19
N THR A 260 -8.67 -0.52 -10.95
CA THR A 260 -8.00 0.74 -10.62
C THR A 260 -6.63 0.83 -11.29
N ALA A 261 -5.87 -0.28 -11.38
CA ALA A 261 -4.61 -0.33 -12.11
C ALA A 261 -4.80 -0.05 -13.60
N ALA A 262 -5.80 -0.69 -14.23
CA ALA A 262 -6.09 -0.49 -15.65
C ALA A 262 -6.48 0.97 -15.95
N VAL A 263 -7.37 1.55 -15.14
CA VAL A 263 -7.76 2.96 -15.28
C VAL A 263 -6.57 3.90 -15.06
N ASN A 264 -5.76 3.66 -14.04
CA ASN A 264 -4.58 4.48 -13.78
C ASN A 264 -3.54 4.39 -14.91
N ILE A 265 -3.32 3.20 -15.47
CA ILE A 265 -2.43 3.00 -16.63
C ILE A 265 -2.98 3.76 -17.84
N GLY A 266 -4.28 3.68 -18.12
CA GLY A 266 -4.93 4.44 -19.20
C GLY A 266 -4.74 5.96 -19.00
N ILE A 267 -5.02 6.47 -17.81
CA ILE A 267 -4.81 7.89 -17.46
C ILE A 267 -3.33 8.27 -17.62
N TYR A 268 -2.42 7.41 -17.19
CA TYR A 268 -0.98 7.66 -17.32
C TYR A 268 -0.58 7.87 -18.78
N PHE A 269 -1.03 7.02 -19.70
CA PHE A 269 -0.73 7.18 -21.12
C PHE A 269 -1.37 8.45 -21.71
N VAL A 270 -2.59 8.79 -21.33
CA VAL A 270 -3.24 10.07 -21.74
C VAL A 270 -2.44 11.28 -21.24
N VAL A 271 -1.98 11.24 -20.01
CA VAL A 271 -1.14 12.30 -19.44
C VAL A 271 0.19 12.41 -20.19
N LEU A 272 0.80 11.28 -20.49
CA LEU A 272 2.09 11.25 -21.18
C LEU A 272 2.01 11.78 -22.62
N HIS A 273 0.93 11.44 -23.36
CA HIS A 273 0.69 11.94 -24.73
C HIS A 273 0.50 13.47 -24.79
N ARG A 274 0.05 14.07 -23.71
CA ARG A 274 -0.10 15.53 -23.59
C ARG A 274 1.18 16.27 -23.19
N LEU A 275 2.27 15.54 -22.91
CA LEU A 275 3.55 16.16 -22.62
C LEU A 275 4.28 16.48 -23.93
N PRO A 276 4.98 17.61 -24.01
CA PRO A 276 5.72 17.98 -25.23
C PRO A 276 6.79 16.91 -25.48
N HIS A 277 6.77 16.34 -26.69
CA HIS A 277 7.85 15.46 -27.13
C HIS A 277 9.13 16.29 -27.19
N THR A 278 10.02 16.10 -26.22
CA THR A 278 11.38 16.59 -26.34
C THR A 278 12.05 15.73 -27.41
N SER A 279 12.13 16.26 -28.64
CA SER A 279 13.05 15.76 -29.66
C SER A 279 14.43 15.72 -29.01
N VAL A 280 15.00 14.54 -28.95
CA VAL A 280 16.39 14.32 -28.53
C VAL A 280 17.25 14.98 -29.62
N CYS A 281 17.85 16.15 -29.28
CA CYS A 281 19.10 16.55 -29.93
C CYS A 281 20.25 15.83 -29.22
#